data_6a3b22f00064d44c644bce40b7eeebb8
#
_entry.id   6a3b22f00064d44c644bce40b7eeebb8
#
_cell.length_a   1.000
_cell.length_b   1.000
_cell.length_c   1.000
_cell.angle_alpha   90.00
_cell.angle_beta   90.00
_cell.angle_gamma   90.00
#
_symmetry.space_group_name_H-M   'P 1'
#
loop_
_entity.id
_entity.type
_entity.pdbx_description
1 polymer ?
#
loop_
_entity_poly.entity_id
_entity_poly.type
_entity_poly.pdbx_seq_one_letter_code
_entity_poly.pdbx_strand_id
1 'polypeptide(L)'
;MSWQDNLAPRLAQQFRFLIEIDRLKDVLRATHNLHNGKPENSAEHSWHLAMIASILAEYANEPVSVDRVISMLLIHDLVEIDAGDHPLHGDHDPQAQAAAEQAGADRIFGLLPSDQQDTWRALWDEFEAAQSPDARFAKACDRFQPLICNMMNHGGSWPEYQVSRSQVEARVAKIQAGSQTLWDVAEHIFDEGVSQGWLKTP
;
A
#
# COMPACT_ATOMS: atom_id res chain seq x y z
N MET A 1 26.06 -23.36 13.34
CA MET A 1 26.39 -21.94 13.15
C MET A 1 25.75 -21.45 11.87
N SER A 2 25.00 -20.37 11.95
CA SER A 2 24.46 -19.72 10.76
C SER A 2 25.61 -19.05 9.99
N TRP A 3 25.54 -18.97 8.65
CA TRP A 3 26.50 -18.20 7.86
C TRP A 3 26.60 -16.73 8.30
N GLN A 4 25.55 -16.23 8.93
CA GLN A 4 25.46 -14.86 9.47
C GLN A 4 26.36 -14.64 10.69
N ASP A 5 26.72 -15.70 11.42
CA ASP A 5 27.53 -15.62 12.65
C ASP A 5 28.95 -15.09 12.39
N ASN A 6 29.41 -15.11 11.12
CA ASN A 6 30.71 -14.61 10.70
C ASN A 6 30.67 -13.18 10.15
N LEU A 7 29.53 -12.52 10.14
CA LEU A 7 29.38 -11.15 9.65
C LEU A 7 29.68 -10.14 10.76
N ALA A 8 30.14 -8.94 10.36
CA ALA A 8 30.18 -7.79 11.26
C ALA A 8 28.76 -7.52 11.81
N PRO A 9 28.64 -7.15 13.11
CA PRO A 9 27.32 -7.05 13.76
C PRO A 9 26.30 -6.18 13.00
N ARG A 10 26.74 -5.03 12.49
CA ARG A 10 25.88 -4.14 11.67
C ARG A 10 25.36 -4.85 10.41
N LEU A 11 26.24 -5.51 9.69
CA LEU A 11 25.89 -6.22 8.47
C LEU A 11 24.95 -7.40 8.77
N ALA A 12 25.17 -8.10 9.88
CA ALA A 12 24.29 -9.18 10.32
C ALA A 12 22.86 -8.69 10.63
N GLN A 13 22.71 -7.49 11.22
CA GLN A 13 21.41 -6.87 11.43
C GLN A 13 20.72 -6.54 10.10
N GLN A 14 21.44 -5.93 9.16
CA GLN A 14 20.91 -5.59 7.85
C GLN A 14 20.45 -6.83 7.07
N PHE A 15 21.21 -7.93 7.09
CA PHE A 15 20.81 -9.18 6.46
C PHE A 15 19.59 -9.81 7.13
N ARG A 16 19.47 -9.74 8.46
CA ARG A 16 18.25 -10.21 9.15
C ARG A 16 17.01 -9.47 8.68
N PHE A 17 17.08 -8.15 8.56
CA PHE A 17 16.01 -7.33 8.00
C PHE A 17 15.68 -7.73 6.56
N LEU A 18 16.71 -7.82 5.68
CA LEU A 18 16.50 -8.17 4.27
C LEU A 18 15.88 -9.55 4.08
N ILE A 19 16.22 -10.51 4.93
CA ILE A 19 15.61 -11.85 4.89
C ILE A 19 14.18 -11.82 5.42
N GLU A 20 13.91 -11.05 6.47
CA GLU A 20 12.59 -10.93 7.05
C GLU A 20 11.58 -10.30 6.09
N ILE A 21 11.97 -9.22 5.41
CA ILE A 21 11.06 -8.52 4.48
C ILE A 21 10.74 -9.34 3.22
N ASP A 22 11.48 -10.40 2.92
CA ASP A 22 11.14 -11.33 1.83
C ASP A 22 9.78 -12.00 2.04
N ARG A 23 9.34 -12.14 3.31
CA ARG A 23 8.02 -12.68 3.69
C ARG A 23 6.84 -11.84 3.20
N LEU A 24 7.08 -10.58 2.80
CA LEU A 24 6.03 -9.75 2.19
C LEU A 24 5.45 -10.39 0.93
N LYS A 25 6.20 -11.24 0.26
CA LYS A 25 5.76 -12.01 -0.91
C LYS A 25 4.69 -13.07 -0.57
N ASP A 26 4.57 -13.46 0.70
CA ASP A 26 3.58 -14.43 1.18
C ASP A 26 2.29 -13.77 1.66
N VAL A 27 2.26 -12.43 1.77
CA VAL A 27 1.07 -11.66 2.16
C VAL A 27 0.20 -11.45 0.93
N LEU A 28 -0.95 -12.10 0.88
CA LEU A 28 -1.88 -12.03 -0.26
C LEU A 28 -2.95 -10.98 -0.01
N ARG A 29 -3.27 -10.23 -1.05
CA ARG A 29 -4.27 -9.16 -1.08
C ARG A 29 -5.58 -9.63 -1.70
N ALA A 30 -6.66 -8.90 -1.46
CA ALA A 30 -7.95 -9.16 -2.11
C ALA A 30 -7.98 -8.76 -3.60
N THR A 31 -7.07 -7.89 -4.02
CA THR A 31 -6.90 -7.51 -5.43
C THR A 31 -6.21 -8.60 -6.23
N HIS A 32 -6.45 -8.61 -7.54
CA HIS A 32 -5.86 -9.60 -8.45
C HIS A 32 -4.95 -8.91 -9.47
N ASN A 33 -3.88 -9.60 -9.84
CA ASN A 33 -2.97 -9.18 -10.90
C ASN A 33 -3.70 -9.00 -12.24
N LEU A 34 -3.35 -7.96 -13.01
CA LEU A 34 -4.07 -7.53 -14.21
C LEU A 34 -4.16 -8.58 -15.33
N HIS A 35 -3.19 -9.48 -15.44
CA HIS A 35 -3.07 -10.34 -16.63
C HIS A 35 -3.21 -11.82 -16.34
N ASN A 36 -3.13 -12.28 -15.10
CA ASN A 36 -3.11 -13.70 -14.78
C ASN A 36 -4.20 -14.14 -13.80
N GLY A 37 -4.99 -13.18 -13.26
CA GLY A 37 -6.09 -13.44 -12.33
C GLY A 37 -5.67 -14.04 -10.98
N LYS A 38 -4.37 -14.02 -10.64
CA LYS A 38 -3.89 -14.48 -9.34
C LYS A 38 -4.06 -13.36 -8.31
N PRO A 39 -4.31 -13.69 -7.03
CA PRO A 39 -4.21 -12.71 -5.97
C PRO A 39 -2.85 -12.01 -6.03
N GLU A 40 -2.86 -10.68 -5.96
CA GLU A 40 -1.66 -9.87 -5.85
C GLU A 40 -1.05 -10.09 -4.46
N ASN A 41 0.27 -10.13 -4.32
CA ASN A 41 0.89 -10.05 -3.01
C ASN A 41 1.40 -8.63 -2.72
N SER A 42 1.63 -8.31 -1.43
CA SER A 42 1.98 -6.94 -1.03
C SER A 42 3.35 -6.47 -1.58
N ALA A 43 4.25 -7.38 -1.96
CA ALA A 43 5.50 -7.00 -2.62
C ALA A 43 5.28 -6.62 -4.10
N GLU A 44 4.40 -7.33 -4.82
CA GLU A 44 3.98 -6.98 -6.19
C GLU A 44 3.24 -5.63 -6.19
N HIS A 45 2.35 -5.42 -5.23
CA HIS A 45 1.66 -4.15 -4.99
C HIS A 45 2.65 -3.00 -4.79
N SER A 46 3.55 -3.12 -3.82
CA SER A 46 4.55 -2.08 -3.53
C SER A 46 5.43 -1.73 -4.73
N TRP A 47 5.84 -2.74 -5.53
CA TRP A 47 6.57 -2.50 -6.77
C TRP A 47 5.72 -1.73 -7.79
N HIS A 48 4.46 -2.14 -7.99
CA HIS A 48 3.56 -1.47 -8.94
C HIS A 48 3.29 -0.02 -8.53
N LEU A 49 3.09 0.23 -7.23
CA LEU A 49 2.93 1.58 -6.68
C LEU A 49 4.16 2.46 -6.92
N ALA A 50 5.38 1.93 -6.75
CA ALA A 50 6.60 2.68 -7.01
C ALA A 50 6.69 3.12 -8.48
N MET A 51 6.24 2.26 -9.41
CA MET A 51 6.16 2.61 -10.85
C MET A 51 5.07 3.65 -11.11
N ILE A 52 3.88 3.50 -10.52
CA ILE A 52 2.78 4.48 -10.63
C ILE A 52 3.25 5.85 -10.14
N ALA A 53 3.86 5.92 -8.97
CA ALA A 53 4.37 7.18 -8.41
C ALA A 53 5.44 7.82 -9.30
N SER A 54 6.37 7.01 -9.84
CA SER A 54 7.43 7.52 -10.73
C SER A 54 6.89 8.15 -12.00
N ILE A 55 5.81 7.58 -12.56
CA ILE A 55 5.23 8.03 -13.84
C ILE A 55 4.22 9.16 -13.62
N LEU A 56 3.43 9.10 -12.53
CA LEU A 56 2.32 10.01 -12.30
C LEU A 56 2.64 11.16 -11.31
N ALA A 57 3.89 11.33 -10.89
CA ALA A 57 4.28 12.39 -9.95
C ALA A 57 3.93 13.80 -10.45
N GLU A 58 3.89 14.02 -11.76
CA GLU A 58 3.47 15.29 -12.37
C GLU A 58 2.01 15.68 -12.07
N TYR A 59 1.19 14.72 -11.64
CA TYR A 59 -0.21 14.91 -11.26
C TYR A 59 -0.42 15.05 -9.74
N ALA A 60 0.64 15.11 -8.95
CA ALA A 60 0.51 15.43 -7.53
C ALA A 60 -0.03 16.86 -7.34
N ASN A 61 -0.86 17.07 -6.31
CA ASN A 61 -1.43 18.40 -6.02
C ASN A 61 -0.37 19.43 -5.64
N GLU A 62 0.75 18.98 -5.08
CA GLU A 62 1.87 19.80 -4.63
C GLU A 62 3.18 19.17 -5.10
N PRO A 63 4.29 19.93 -5.21
CA PRO A 63 5.59 19.33 -5.54
C PRO A 63 5.98 18.24 -4.54
N VAL A 64 6.41 17.09 -5.06
CA VAL A 64 6.80 15.90 -4.26
C VAL A 64 8.23 15.46 -4.57
N SER A 65 8.88 14.86 -3.59
CA SER A 65 10.14 14.13 -3.78
C SER A 65 9.84 12.70 -4.23
N VAL A 66 9.97 12.43 -5.52
CA VAL A 66 9.65 11.13 -6.12
C VAL A 66 10.41 9.98 -5.43
N ASP A 67 11.70 10.16 -5.17
CA ASP A 67 12.54 9.14 -4.50
C ASP A 67 12.02 8.83 -3.09
N ARG A 68 11.54 9.86 -2.39
CA ARG A 68 10.97 9.71 -1.05
C ARG A 68 9.61 9.02 -1.09
N VAL A 69 8.74 9.38 -2.03
CA VAL A 69 7.46 8.72 -2.27
C VAL A 69 7.66 7.24 -2.60
N ILE A 70 8.60 6.92 -3.50
CA ILE A 70 8.95 5.52 -3.82
C ILE A 70 9.41 4.78 -2.57
N SER A 71 10.28 5.39 -1.75
CA SER A 71 10.74 4.78 -0.51
C SER A 71 9.59 4.48 0.47
N MET A 72 8.64 5.42 0.61
CA MET A 72 7.42 5.21 1.41
C MET A 72 6.61 4.01 0.89
N LEU A 73 6.37 3.96 -0.42
CA LEU A 73 5.57 2.90 -1.06
C LEU A 73 6.23 1.52 -1.01
N LEU A 74 7.56 1.45 -0.98
CA LEU A 74 8.27 0.17 -0.85
C LEU A 74 8.20 -0.42 0.56
N ILE A 75 7.93 0.40 1.58
CA ILE A 75 7.96 -0.06 2.98
C ILE A 75 6.60 -0.04 3.68
N HIS A 76 5.57 0.59 3.08
CA HIS A 76 4.31 0.86 3.77
C HIS A 76 3.60 -0.40 4.27
N ASP A 77 3.61 -1.47 3.48
CA ASP A 77 2.97 -2.74 3.79
C ASP A 77 3.91 -3.76 4.48
N LEU A 78 5.17 -3.40 4.81
CA LEU A 78 6.05 -4.35 5.52
C LEU A 78 5.46 -4.83 6.84
N VAL A 79 4.69 -4.01 7.50
CA VAL A 79 4.00 -4.32 8.76
C VAL A 79 2.98 -5.45 8.62
N GLU A 80 2.46 -5.67 7.42
CA GLU A 80 1.50 -6.72 7.11
C GLU A 80 2.11 -8.14 7.18
N ILE A 81 3.43 -8.26 7.22
CA ILE A 81 4.10 -9.54 7.53
C ILE A 81 3.61 -10.12 8.85
N ASP A 82 3.28 -9.26 9.81
CA ASP A 82 2.75 -9.65 11.13
C ASP A 82 1.24 -9.39 11.26
N ALA A 83 0.77 -8.25 10.75
CA ALA A 83 -0.63 -7.84 10.88
C ALA A 83 -1.55 -8.52 9.85
N GLY A 84 -1.03 -8.97 8.70
CA GLY A 84 -1.81 -9.41 7.55
C GLY A 84 -2.39 -8.24 6.75
N ASP A 85 -2.68 -8.49 5.45
CA ASP A 85 -3.49 -7.56 4.65
C ASP A 85 -4.97 -7.65 5.08
N HIS A 86 -5.58 -6.53 5.31
CA HIS A 86 -7.00 -6.43 5.61
C HIS A 86 -7.74 -5.77 4.45
N PRO A 87 -8.60 -6.52 3.74
CA PRO A 87 -9.32 -6.00 2.59
C PRO A 87 -10.08 -4.72 2.95
N LEU A 88 -9.98 -3.70 2.11
CA LEU A 88 -10.58 -2.38 2.32
C LEU A 88 -12.10 -2.43 2.59
N HIS A 89 -12.76 -3.48 2.06
CA HIS A 89 -14.19 -3.73 2.21
C HIS A 89 -14.52 -4.84 3.21
N GLY A 90 -13.50 -5.38 3.91
CA GLY A 90 -13.66 -6.40 4.93
C GLY A 90 -14.17 -5.85 6.28
N ASP A 91 -14.68 -6.75 7.10
CA ASP A 91 -15.11 -6.46 8.46
C ASP A 91 -13.93 -6.65 9.41
N HIS A 92 -13.40 -5.57 9.97
CA HIS A 92 -12.27 -5.59 10.90
C HIS A 92 -12.39 -4.45 11.92
N ASP A 93 -11.76 -4.61 13.07
CA ASP A 93 -11.62 -3.55 14.07
C ASP A 93 -10.44 -2.64 13.72
N PRO A 94 -10.68 -1.36 13.32
CA PRO A 94 -9.61 -0.45 12.92
C PRO A 94 -8.60 -0.16 14.04
N GLN A 95 -9.02 -0.21 15.30
CA GLN A 95 -8.11 0.06 16.44
C GLN A 95 -7.19 -1.14 16.68
N ALA A 96 -7.73 -2.35 16.63
CA ALA A 96 -6.93 -3.57 16.74
C ALA A 96 -5.94 -3.70 15.60
N GLN A 97 -6.36 -3.38 14.36
CA GLN A 97 -5.48 -3.37 13.20
C GLN A 97 -4.35 -2.35 13.35
N ALA A 98 -4.66 -1.10 13.68
CA ALA A 98 -3.64 -0.06 13.86
C ALA A 98 -2.62 -0.45 14.96
N ALA A 99 -3.07 -1.07 16.05
CA ALA A 99 -2.18 -1.57 17.11
C ALA A 99 -1.27 -2.71 16.61
N ALA A 100 -1.80 -3.63 15.79
CA ALA A 100 -1.03 -4.71 15.19
C ALA A 100 0.02 -4.18 14.20
N GLU A 101 -0.33 -3.20 13.36
CA GLU A 101 0.58 -2.55 12.42
C GLU A 101 1.70 -1.80 13.15
N GLN A 102 1.39 -1.07 14.24
CA GLN A 102 2.41 -0.41 15.07
C GLN A 102 3.38 -1.43 15.69
N ALA A 103 2.86 -2.55 16.22
CA ALA A 103 3.70 -3.61 16.77
C ALA A 103 4.56 -4.27 15.68
N GLY A 104 4.02 -4.49 14.48
CA GLY A 104 4.75 -4.96 13.32
C GLY A 104 5.88 -4.01 12.92
N ALA A 105 5.61 -2.71 12.89
CA ALA A 105 6.61 -1.68 12.60
C ALA A 105 7.74 -1.69 13.62
N ASP A 106 7.42 -1.74 14.93
CA ASP A 106 8.42 -1.82 16.00
C ASP A 106 9.32 -3.04 15.85
N ARG A 107 8.74 -4.20 15.54
CA ARG A 107 9.48 -5.44 15.36
C ARG A 107 10.34 -5.42 14.09
N ILE A 108 9.76 -5.10 12.95
CA ILE A 108 10.41 -5.23 11.64
C ILE A 108 11.52 -4.20 11.49
N PHE A 109 11.23 -2.92 11.72
CA PHE A 109 12.26 -1.89 11.64
C PHE A 109 13.29 -2.03 12.76
N GLY A 110 12.92 -2.59 13.93
CA GLY A 110 13.83 -2.92 15.02
C GLY A 110 14.90 -3.97 14.69
N LEU A 111 14.82 -4.67 13.56
CA LEU A 111 15.87 -5.57 13.07
C LEU A 111 17.08 -4.82 12.53
N LEU A 112 16.91 -3.56 12.12
CA LEU A 112 17.94 -2.71 11.54
C LEU A 112 18.89 -2.14 12.62
N PRO A 113 20.09 -1.69 12.25
CA PRO A 113 20.90 -0.80 13.09
C PRO A 113 20.09 0.47 13.44
N SER A 114 20.31 1.02 14.65
CA SER A 114 19.48 2.09 15.22
C SER A 114 19.30 3.31 14.30
N ASP A 115 20.39 3.74 13.64
CA ASP A 115 20.34 4.86 12.70
C ASP A 115 19.44 4.60 11.47
N GLN A 116 19.43 3.37 10.99
CA GLN A 116 18.54 2.94 9.90
C GLN A 116 17.12 2.68 10.40
N GLN A 117 16.98 2.07 11.58
CA GLN A 117 15.70 1.88 12.24
C GLN A 117 14.94 3.21 12.37
N ASP A 118 15.60 4.21 12.95
CA ASP A 118 14.99 5.54 13.17
C ASP A 118 14.56 6.18 11.84
N THR A 119 15.39 6.06 10.80
CA THR A 119 15.10 6.60 9.47
C THR A 119 13.90 5.95 8.81
N TRP A 120 13.88 4.60 8.75
CA TRP A 120 12.82 3.86 8.07
C TRP A 120 11.51 3.88 8.86
N ARG A 121 11.58 3.85 10.19
CA ARG A 121 10.41 3.99 11.04
C ARG A 121 9.77 5.38 10.90
N ALA A 122 10.55 6.45 10.93
CA ALA A 122 10.03 7.80 10.73
C ALA A 122 9.37 7.98 9.34
N LEU A 123 9.92 7.33 8.31
CA LEU A 123 9.35 7.38 6.96
C LEU A 123 7.99 6.64 6.90
N TRP A 124 7.87 5.50 7.59
CA TRP A 124 6.62 4.76 7.71
C TRP A 124 5.57 5.53 8.52
N ASP A 125 5.97 6.11 9.66
CA ASP A 125 5.09 6.95 10.48
C ASP A 125 4.57 8.16 9.70
N GLU A 126 5.40 8.78 8.85
CA GLU A 126 5.00 9.89 7.99
C GLU A 126 3.99 9.45 6.92
N PHE A 127 4.21 8.27 6.30
CA PHE A 127 3.25 7.69 5.36
C PHE A 127 1.90 7.46 6.04
N GLU A 128 1.88 6.89 7.25
CA GLU A 128 0.63 6.65 7.98
C GLU A 128 -0.08 7.95 8.38
N ALA A 129 0.67 8.96 8.83
CA ALA A 129 0.12 10.27 9.18
C ALA A 129 -0.49 11.01 7.98
N ALA A 130 0.01 10.78 6.75
CA ALA A 130 -0.46 11.41 5.51
C ALA A 130 -0.59 12.94 5.59
N GLN A 131 0.39 13.63 6.24
CA GLN A 131 0.35 15.07 6.44
C GLN A 131 1.24 15.83 5.45
N SER A 132 2.38 15.25 5.05
CA SER A 132 3.26 15.88 4.05
C SER A 132 2.72 15.70 2.63
N PRO A 133 3.13 16.54 1.67
CA PRO A 133 2.81 16.35 0.25
C PRO A 133 3.21 14.97 -0.26
N ASP A 134 4.43 14.51 0.10
CA ASP A 134 4.94 13.19 -0.28
C ASP A 134 4.03 12.07 0.22
N ALA A 135 3.65 12.11 1.50
CA ALA A 135 2.81 11.08 2.11
C ALA A 135 1.37 11.11 1.56
N ARG A 136 0.80 12.30 1.30
CA ARG A 136 -0.52 12.41 0.67
C ARG A 136 -0.53 11.80 -0.73
N PHE A 137 0.50 12.09 -1.53
CA PHE A 137 0.61 11.54 -2.88
C PHE A 137 0.88 10.02 -2.84
N ALA A 138 1.73 9.54 -1.92
CA ALA A 138 1.93 8.11 -1.71
C ALA A 138 0.62 7.39 -1.35
N LYS A 139 -0.16 7.91 -0.40
CA LYS A 139 -1.49 7.38 -0.05
C LYS A 139 -2.48 7.47 -1.22
N ALA A 140 -2.39 8.49 -2.07
CA ALA A 140 -3.22 8.58 -3.28
C ALA A 140 -2.89 7.44 -4.25
N CYS A 141 -1.61 7.16 -4.51
CA CYS A 141 -1.18 6.03 -5.35
C CYS A 141 -1.64 4.69 -4.78
N ASP A 142 -1.47 4.48 -3.47
CA ASP A 142 -1.88 3.27 -2.76
C ASP A 142 -3.39 3.00 -2.90
N ARG A 143 -4.22 4.03 -2.74
CA ARG A 143 -5.67 3.90 -2.88
C ARG A 143 -6.14 3.83 -4.34
N PHE A 144 -5.36 4.32 -5.29
CA PHE A 144 -5.71 4.37 -6.70
C PHE A 144 -5.42 3.04 -7.42
N GLN A 145 -4.30 2.38 -7.13
CA GLN A 145 -3.89 1.15 -7.82
C GLN A 145 -4.95 0.02 -7.75
N PRO A 146 -5.59 -0.25 -6.59
CA PRO A 146 -6.65 -1.26 -6.52
C PRO A 146 -7.87 -0.96 -7.41
N LEU A 147 -8.14 0.32 -7.71
CA LEU A 147 -9.22 0.69 -8.64
C LEU A 147 -8.89 0.23 -10.06
N ILE A 148 -7.64 0.41 -10.50
CA ILE A 148 -7.17 -0.09 -11.80
C ILE A 148 -7.28 -1.62 -11.82
N CYS A 149 -6.84 -2.30 -10.77
CA CYS A 149 -6.90 -3.76 -10.68
C CYS A 149 -8.34 -4.26 -10.78
N ASN A 150 -9.26 -3.68 -10.03
CA ASN A 150 -10.67 -4.06 -10.07
C ASN A 150 -11.29 -3.77 -11.44
N MET A 151 -11.02 -2.60 -12.03
CA MET A 151 -11.53 -2.24 -13.35
C MET A 151 -11.11 -3.23 -14.42
N MET A 152 -9.84 -3.61 -14.45
CA MET A 152 -9.27 -4.51 -15.45
C MET A 152 -9.65 -5.98 -15.21
N ASN A 153 -10.08 -6.33 -14.01
CA ASN A 153 -10.58 -7.66 -13.64
C ASN A 153 -12.13 -7.69 -13.55
N HIS A 154 -12.85 -6.94 -14.39
CA HIS A 154 -14.31 -6.96 -14.46
C HIS A 154 -15.00 -6.70 -13.12
N GLY A 155 -14.53 -5.72 -12.39
CA GLY A 155 -15.00 -5.34 -11.07
C GLY A 155 -14.22 -5.99 -9.91
N GLY A 156 -13.43 -7.04 -10.18
CA GLY A 156 -12.57 -7.68 -9.19
C GLY A 156 -13.29 -7.98 -7.88
N SER A 157 -12.84 -7.42 -6.76
CA SER A 157 -13.43 -7.62 -5.44
C SER A 157 -14.79 -6.92 -5.22
N TRP A 158 -15.19 -5.96 -6.05
CA TRP A 158 -16.43 -5.20 -5.85
C TRP A 158 -17.69 -6.06 -5.90
N PRO A 159 -17.91 -6.93 -6.91
CA PRO A 159 -19.06 -7.84 -6.92
C PRO A 159 -19.03 -8.84 -5.76
N GLU A 160 -17.84 -9.34 -5.38
CA GLU A 160 -17.66 -10.29 -4.29
C GLU A 160 -18.15 -9.71 -2.95
N TYR A 161 -17.71 -8.49 -2.62
CA TYR A 161 -18.13 -7.79 -1.40
C TYR A 161 -19.41 -6.98 -1.57
N GLN A 162 -20.06 -7.07 -2.76
CA GLN A 162 -21.30 -6.37 -3.08
C GLN A 162 -21.26 -4.85 -2.81
N VAL A 163 -20.13 -4.23 -3.13
CA VAL A 163 -19.80 -2.85 -2.79
C VAL A 163 -20.63 -1.86 -3.63
N SER A 164 -21.10 -0.79 -3.00
CA SER A 164 -21.73 0.34 -3.71
C SER A 164 -20.68 1.39 -4.10
N ARG A 165 -21.03 2.22 -5.12
CA ARG A 165 -20.22 3.38 -5.50
C ARG A 165 -19.85 4.24 -4.30
N SER A 166 -20.83 4.64 -3.50
CA SER A 166 -20.62 5.51 -2.34
C SER A 166 -19.68 4.90 -1.28
N GLN A 167 -19.69 3.57 -1.12
CA GLN A 167 -18.78 2.89 -0.22
C GLN A 167 -17.33 2.93 -0.74
N VAL A 168 -17.11 2.73 -2.05
CA VAL A 168 -15.77 2.85 -2.63
C VAL A 168 -15.25 4.27 -2.50
N GLU A 169 -16.07 5.26 -2.94
CA GLU A 169 -15.71 6.68 -2.87
C GLU A 169 -15.26 7.09 -1.46
N ALA A 170 -16.04 6.74 -0.44
CA ALA A 170 -15.72 7.07 0.95
C ALA A 170 -14.37 6.46 1.40
N ARG A 171 -14.07 5.23 0.97
CA ARG A 171 -12.84 4.53 1.39
C ARG A 171 -11.59 5.01 0.68
N VAL A 172 -11.74 5.50 -0.56
CA VAL A 172 -10.59 5.98 -1.36
C VAL A 172 -10.50 7.51 -1.42
N ALA A 173 -11.30 8.24 -0.64
CA ALA A 173 -11.35 9.70 -0.64
C ALA A 173 -9.97 10.37 -0.41
N LYS A 174 -9.03 9.67 0.23
CA LYS A 174 -7.64 10.15 0.40
C LYS A 174 -6.91 10.39 -0.93
N ILE A 175 -7.37 9.81 -2.06
CA ILE A 175 -6.81 10.07 -3.39
C ILE A 175 -6.87 11.58 -3.69
N GLN A 176 -8.01 12.24 -3.41
CA GLN A 176 -8.19 13.65 -3.70
C GLN A 176 -7.18 14.56 -2.97
N ALA A 177 -6.80 14.20 -1.76
CA ALA A 177 -5.82 14.95 -0.99
C ALA A 177 -4.40 14.92 -1.59
N GLY A 178 -4.03 13.85 -2.28
CA GLY A 178 -2.72 13.69 -2.92
C GLY A 178 -2.71 14.07 -4.41
N SER A 179 -3.80 13.81 -5.13
CA SER A 179 -3.94 14.11 -6.55
C SER A 179 -5.41 14.28 -6.95
N GLN A 180 -5.79 15.51 -7.29
CA GLN A 180 -7.12 15.77 -7.85
C GLN A 180 -7.29 15.09 -9.21
N THR A 181 -6.24 15.06 -10.04
CA THR A 181 -6.27 14.39 -11.36
C THR A 181 -6.55 12.89 -11.21
N LEU A 182 -5.91 12.21 -10.26
CA LEU A 182 -6.19 10.79 -10.01
C LEU A 182 -7.60 10.57 -9.44
N TRP A 183 -8.10 11.52 -8.66
CA TRP A 183 -9.49 11.48 -8.20
C TRP A 183 -10.47 11.59 -9.36
N ASP A 184 -10.26 12.52 -10.30
CA ASP A 184 -11.11 12.67 -11.47
C ASP A 184 -11.13 11.40 -12.33
N VAL A 185 -9.97 10.72 -12.45
CA VAL A 185 -9.91 9.39 -13.11
C VAL A 185 -10.65 8.32 -12.32
N ALA A 186 -10.55 8.35 -10.98
CA ALA A 186 -11.28 7.41 -10.13
C ALA A 186 -12.80 7.56 -10.29
N GLU A 187 -13.32 8.78 -10.42
CA GLU A 187 -14.74 9.03 -10.69
C GLU A 187 -15.20 8.39 -12.01
N HIS A 188 -14.39 8.47 -13.07
CA HIS A 188 -14.69 7.77 -14.34
C HIS A 188 -14.68 6.24 -14.16
N ILE A 189 -13.76 5.70 -13.36
CA ILE A 189 -13.74 4.26 -13.03
C ILE A 189 -15.00 3.86 -12.27
N PHE A 190 -15.51 4.68 -11.35
CA PHE A 190 -16.74 4.39 -10.62
C PHE A 190 -17.96 4.44 -11.54
N ASP A 191 -18.03 5.44 -12.42
CA ASP A 191 -19.14 5.55 -13.40
C ASP A 191 -19.18 4.30 -14.30
N GLU A 192 -18.03 3.87 -14.80
CA GLU A 192 -17.94 2.64 -15.60
C GLU A 192 -18.31 1.42 -14.77
N GLY A 193 -17.80 1.30 -13.53
CA GLY A 193 -18.13 0.20 -12.62
C GLY A 193 -19.64 0.07 -12.36
N VAL A 194 -20.33 1.19 -12.23
CA VAL A 194 -21.82 1.21 -12.11
C VAL A 194 -22.47 0.81 -13.44
N SER A 195 -22.00 1.34 -14.57
CA SER A 195 -22.57 1.04 -15.89
C SER A 195 -22.46 -0.42 -16.26
N GLN A 196 -21.38 -1.09 -15.85
CA GLN A 196 -21.14 -2.52 -16.05
C GLN A 196 -21.86 -3.40 -15.01
N GLY A 197 -22.45 -2.82 -13.98
CA GLY A 197 -23.11 -3.55 -12.89
C GLY A 197 -22.14 -4.19 -11.90
N TRP A 198 -20.85 -3.78 -11.88
CA TRP A 198 -19.86 -4.25 -10.93
C TRP A 198 -19.94 -3.52 -9.58
N LEU A 199 -20.36 -2.27 -9.61
CA LEU A 199 -20.68 -1.49 -8.42
C LEU A 199 -22.19 -1.32 -8.33
N LYS A 200 -22.72 -1.44 -7.11
CA LYS A 200 -24.12 -1.11 -6.83
C LYS A 200 -24.32 0.40 -6.94
N THR A 201 -25.48 0.81 -7.49
CA THR A 201 -25.97 2.19 -7.34
C THR A 201 -26.18 2.52 -5.86
N PRO A 202 -26.05 3.79 -5.48
CA PRO A 202 -26.28 4.24 -4.11
C PRO A 202 -27.66 3.84 -3.58
#